data_4288d149fe2ebf34d8e68b5669f84e7d
#
_entry.id   4288d149fe2ebf34d8e68b5669f84e7d
#
_cell.length_a   1.000
_cell.length_b   1.000
_cell.length_c   1.000
_cell.angle_alpha   90.00
_cell.angle_beta   90.00
_cell.angle_gamma   90.00
#
_symmetry.space_group_name_H-M   'P 1'
#
loop_
_entity.id
_entity.type
_entity.pdbx_description
1 polymer ?
#
loop_
_entity_poly.entity_id
_entity_poly.type
_entity_poly.pdbx_seq_one_letter_code
_entity_poly.pdbx_strand_id
1 'polypeptide(L)'
;MATLKDQLIQNLLKEEHVPQNKMTVVGAGAVGMACAISILMKDLADEIALVDVMEDKLKGEMMDLQHGSLFLKTPKIVSGKDYNVTANSRLVIITAGARQQEGESRLNLVQRNVNIFKFIIPNIVKHSPNCKLLVVSNPVDILTYVAWKISGFPKNHVIGSGCNLDSARFCYLMGERLGVHTLSCHGWILGKHGDSSVPVWSGVNVAGVSLKNLHPELGTDADKEQWKAVHKQVVDSAYEVIKLKGYPSWSIGLSVADLAESIMKNLRRVHPISTMIKGLYGIKEDVFLSVPCILGQNGISDVVKVTLTHEEEACLKKSADTLWGIQKELQF
;
A
#
# COMPACT_ATOMS: atom_id res chain seq x y z
N MET A 1 26.85 -35.61 27.27
CA MET A 1 27.42 -35.90 25.94
C MET A 1 27.33 -34.63 25.13
N ALA A 2 28.41 -34.27 24.43
CA ALA A 2 28.39 -33.10 23.53
C ALA A 2 27.41 -33.35 22.39
N THR A 3 26.61 -32.36 22.04
CA THR A 3 25.67 -32.43 20.91
C THR A 3 26.41 -32.43 19.57
N LEU A 4 25.76 -32.81 18.48
CA LEU A 4 26.37 -32.73 17.14
C LEU A 4 26.79 -31.28 16.81
N LYS A 5 26.03 -30.31 17.28
CA LYS A 5 26.35 -28.88 17.12
C LYS A 5 27.64 -28.52 17.85
N ASP A 6 27.82 -29.00 19.09
CA ASP A 6 29.04 -28.74 19.88
C ASP A 6 30.29 -29.43 19.29
N GLN A 7 30.09 -30.52 18.55
CA GLN A 7 31.19 -31.22 17.86
C GLN A 7 31.57 -30.52 16.54
N LEU A 8 30.62 -29.89 15.87
CA LEU A 8 30.80 -29.25 14.57
C LEU A 8 31.21 -27.78 14.67
N ILE A 9 30.65 -27.05 15.65
CA ILE A 9 30.79 -25.59 15.75
C ILE A 9 31.39 -25.21 17.08
N GLN A 10 32.54 -24.53 17.02
CA GLN A 10 33.13 -23.89 18.18
C GLN A 10 32.64 -22.45 18.27
N ASN A 11 31.82 -22.15 19.27
CA ASN A 11 31.36 -20.78 19.50
C ASN A 11 32.49 -19.91 20.04
N LEU A 12 32.88 -18.88 19.32
CA LEU A 12 33.92 -17.92 19.70
C LEU A 12 33.37 -16.66 20.35
N LEU A 13 32.13 -16.29 20.02
CA LEU A 13 31.47 -15.08 20.50
C LEU A 13 29.97 -15.33 20.66
N LYS A 14 29.39 -14.91 21.76
CA LYS A 14 27.94 -14.88 21.92
C LYS A 14 27.38 -13.68 21.19
N GLU A 15 26.91 -13.88 19.97
CA GLU A 15 26.26 -12.83 19.20
C GLU A 15 24.80 -12.65 19.63
N GLU A 16 24.40 -11.39 19.80
CA GLU A 16 22.99 -11.00 19.85
C GLU A 16 22.58 -10.52 18.47
N HIS A 17 21.72 -11.28 17.81
CA HIS A 17 21.18 -10.88 16.51
C HIS A 17 20.04 -9.87 16.71
N VAL A 18 20.34 -8.59 16.49
CA VAL A 18 19.34 -7.52 16.44
C VAL A 18 19.06 -7.19 14.97
N PRO A 19 17.85 -7.45 14.45
CA PRO A 19 17.54 -7.14 13.06
C PRO A 19 17.59 -5.62 12.82
N GLN A 20 18.21 -5.22 11.70
CA GLN A 20 18.33 -3.82 11.29
C GLN A 20 17.19 -3.40 10.35
N ASN A 21 16.68 -4.34 9.57
CA ASN A 21 15.70 -4.12 8.54
C ASN A 21 14.50 -5.09 8.70
N LYS A 22 13.99 -5.19 9.92
CA LYS A 22 12.82 -6.02 10.19
C LYS A 22 11.56 -5.39 9.58
N MET A 23 10.78 -6.24 8.91
CA MET A 23 9.46 -5.90 8.38
C MET A 23 8.41 -6.86 8.93
N THR A 24 7.21 -6.34 9.15
CA THR A 24 6.07 -7.16 9.57
C THR A 24 4.95 -7.05 8.54
N VAL A 25 4.29 -8.18 8.25
CA VAL A 25 3.06 -8.25 7.50
C VAL A 25 1.95 -8.74 8.44
N VAL A 26 0.94 -7.91 8.65
CA VAL A 26 -0.25 -8.23 9.44
C VAL A 26 -1.37 -8.64 8.50
N GLY A 27 -1.79 -9.90 8.59
CA GLY A 27 -2.71 -10.55 7.68
C GLY A 27 -1.98 -11.49 6.69
N ALA A 28 -2.03 -12.80 6.93
CA ALA A 28 -1.43 -13.84 6.08
C ALA A 28 -2.43 -14.41 5.05
N GLY A 29 -3.30 -13.53 4.53
CA GLY A 29 -4.17 -13.84 3.39
C GLY A 29 -3.44 -13.75 2.06
N ALA A 30 -4.17 -13.91 0.94
CA ALA A 30 -3.59 -13.89 -0.39
C ALA A 30 -2.79 -12.60 -0.69
N VAL A 31 -3.25 -11.45 -0.23
CA VAL A 31 -2.53 -10.17 -0.39
C VAL A 31 -1.29 -10.11 0.50
N GLY A 32 -1.42 -10.48 1.78
CA GLY A 32 -0.30 -10.45 2.71
C GLY A 32 0.84 -11.38 2.28
N MET A 33 0.52 -12.58 1.83
CA MET A 33 1.53 -13.51 1.32
C MET A 33 2.16 -13.05 0.01
N ALA A 34 1.39 -12.40 -0.88
CA ALA A 34 1.95 -11.76 -2.08
C ALA A 34 2.91 -10.61 -1.71
N CYS A 35 2.60 -9.83 -0.67
CA CYS A 35 3.53 -8.83 -0.13
C CYS A 35 4.80 -9.49 0.42
N ALA A 36 4.65 -10.51 1.26
CA ALA A 36 5.76 -11.21 1.89
C ALA A 36 6.74 -11.79 0.87
N ILE A 37 6.26 -12.55 -0.10
CA ILE A 37 7.13 -13.13 -1.13
C ILE A 37 7.79 -12.06 -2.01
N SER A 38 7.07 -10.97 -2.33
CA SER A 38 7.63 -9.87 -3.13
C SER A 38 8.75 -9.14 -2.39
N ILE A 39 8.60 -8.95 -1.07
CA ILE A 39 9.63 -8.36 -0.19
C ILE A 39 10.86 -9.26 -0.12
N LEU A 40 10.66 -10.57 0.07
CA LEU A 40 11.73 -11.56 0.12
C LEU A 40 12.52 -11.62 -1.18
N MET A 41 11.82 -11.65 -2.33
CA MET A 41 12.45 -11.68 -3.66
C MET A 41 13.23 -10.41 -3.99
N LYS A 42 12.85 -9.26 -3.42
CA LYS A 42 13.56 -7.97 -3.56
C LYS A 42 14.67 -7.76 -2.53
N ASP A 43 14.86 -8.68 -1.60
CA ASP A 43 15.89 -8.60 -0.56
C ASP A 43 15.79 -7.29 0.26
N LEU A 44 14.60 -7.02 0.78
CA LEU A 44 14.31 -5.77 1.50
C LEU A 44 14.41 -5.91 3.03
N ALA A 45 14.40 -7.11 3.56
CA ALA A 45 14.36 -7.39 4.99
C ALA A 45 15.43 -8.39 5.41
N ASP A 46 16.02 -8.19 6.57
CA ASP A 46 16.86 -9.19 7.28
C ASP A 46 16.01 -10.10 8.19
N GLU A 47 14.83 -9.63 8.60
CA GLU A 47 13.82 -10.42 9.28
C GLU A 47 12.42 -10.03 8.77
N ILE A 48 11.59 -11.03 8.44
CA ILE A 48 10.17 -10.82 8.17
C ILE A 48 9.33 -11.55 9.22
N ALA A 49 8.38 -10.82 9.81
CA ALA A 49 7.40 -11.36 10.74
C ALA A 49 6.02 -11.38 10.10
N LEU A 50 5.31 -12.49 10.24
CA LEU A 50 3.94 -12.66 9.78
C LEU A 50 3.00 -12.76 10.98
N VAL A 51 1.90 -12.02 10.96
CA VAL A 51 0.87 -12.04 12.01
C VAL A 51 -0.49 -12.34 11.41
N ASP A 52 -1.18 -13.31 11.96
CA ASP A 52 -2.58 -13.61 11.62
C ASP A 52 -3.26 -14.31 12.80
N VAL A 53 -4.60 -14.26 12.83
CA VAL A 53 -5.42 -14.95 13.83
C VAL A 53 -5.58 -16.46 13.54
N MET A 54 -5.35 -16.87 12.30
CA MET A 54 -5.46 -18.25 11.82
C MET A 54 -4.12 -18.99 12.00
N GLU A 55 -3.84 -19.45 13.21
CA GLU A 55 -2.52 -19.96 13.62
C GLU A 55 -1.98 -21.10 12.73
N ASP A 56 -2.81 -22.11 12.43
CA ASP A 56 -2.38 -23.26 11.62
C ASP A 56 -1.99 -22.84 10.19
N LYS A 57 -2.83 -22.02 9.57
CA LYS A 57 -2.54 -21.48 8.24
C LYS A 57 -1.29 -20.63 8.26
N LEU A 58 -1.19 -19.73 9.24
CA LEU A 58 -0.03 -18.84 9.41
C LEU A 58 1.26 -19.63 9.55
N LYS A 59 1.24 -20.71 10.35
CA LYS A 59 2.39 -21.60 10.50
C LYS A 59 2.75 -22.29 9.20
N GLY A 60 1.76 -22.78 8.44
CA GLY A 60 1.97 -23.38 7.14
C GLY A 60 2.63 -22.42 6.14
N GLU A 61 2.10 -21.20 6.02
CA GLU A 61 2.65 -20.14 5.15
C GLU A 61 4.11 -19.78 5.54
N MET A 62 4.39 -19.66 6.84
CA MET A 62 5.74 -19.42 7.33
C MET A 62 6.70 -20.57 6.97
N MET A 63 6.29 -21.81 7.20
CA MET A 63 7.11 -22.99 6.90
C MET A 63 7.41 -23.09 5.41
N ASP A 64 6.44 -22.80 4.54
CA ASP A 64 6.62 -22.83 3.10
C ASP A 64 7.67 -21.81 2.66
N LEU A 65 7.61 -20.58 3.18
CA LEU A 65 8.65 -19.57 2.94
C LEU A 65 10.02 -19.97 3.50
N GLN A 66 10.06 -20.56 4.71
CA GLN A 66 11.30 -21.03 5.35
C GLN A 66 11.98 -22.14 4.55
N HIS A 67 11.19 -23.06 3.96
CA HIS A 67 11.72 -24.11 3.08
C HIS A 67 12.36 -23.54 1.82
N GLY A 68 11.97 -22.34 1.41
CA GLY A 68 12.59 -21.58 0.33
C GLY A 68 13.88 -20.83 0.72
N SER A 69 14.34 -20.89 1.98
CA SER A 69 15.45 -20.07 2.49
C SER A 69 16.76 -20.23 1.72
N LEU A 70 17.02 -21.39 1.11
CA LEU A 70 18.19 -21.61 0.25
C LEU A 70 18.23 -20.65 -0.96
N PHE A 71 17.06 -20.19 -1.40
CA PHE A 71 16.90 -19.34 -2.58
C PHE A 71 16.68 -17.87 -2.22
N LEU A 72 16.64 -17.55 -0.93
CA LEU A 72 16.39 -16.20 -0.39
C LEU A 72 17.63 -15.71 0.37
N LYS A 73 17.74 -14.40 0.49
CA LYS A 73 18.80 -13.77 1.28
C LYS A 73 18.35 -13.40 2.70
N THR A 74 17.05 -13.34 2.95
CA THR A 74 16.48 -13.03 4.27
C THR A 74 16.77 -14.19 5.23
N PRO A 75 17.56 -14.00 6.29
CA PRO A 75 18.00 -15.09 7.17
C PRO A 75 16.92 -15.55 8.15
N LYS A 76 15.90 -14.73 8.41
CA LYS A 76 14.92 -15.02 9.45
C LYS A 76 13.49 -14.72 9.02
N ILE A 77 12.65 -15.75 9.09
CA ILE A 77 11.20 -15.69 8.83
C ILE A 77 10.49 -16.23 10.06
N VAL A 78 9.66 -15.41 10.71
CA VAL A 78 8.94 -15.76 11.93
C VAL A 78 7.45 -15.50 11.78
N SER A 79 6.64 -16.16 12.58
CA SER A 79 5.22 -15.90 12.64
C SER A 79 4.64 -16.07 14.04
N GLY A 80 3.55 -15.45 14.31
CA GLY A 80 2.81 -15.62 15.56
C GLY A 80 1.49 -14.86 15.56
N LYS A 81 0.55 -15.32 16.35
CA LYS A 81 -0.69 -14.59 16.65
C LYS A 81 -0.44 -13.45 17.61
N ASP A 82 0.53 -13.63 18.50
CA ASP A 82 0.97 -12.61 19.44
C ASP A 82 1.85 -11.57 18.72
N TYR A 83 1.57 -10.30 18.96
CA TYR A 83 2.29 -9.18 18.34
C TYR A 83 3.73 -8.99 18.87
N ASN A 84 4.16 -9.75 19.88
CA ASN A 84 5.57 -9.73 20.32
C ASN A 84 6.54 -10.08 19.19
N VAL A 85 6.12 -10.92 18.23
CA VAL A 85 6.94 -11.27 17.05
C VAL A 85 7.20 -10.06 16.14
N THR A 86 6.41 -8.98 16.26
CA THR A 86 6.57 -7.75 15.47
C THR A 86 7.59 -6.78 16.06
N ALA A 87 8.11 -7.05 17.25
CA ALA A 87 8.96 -6.12 17.98
C ALA A 87 10.12 -5.59 17.12
N ASN A 88 10.35 -4.27 17.23
CA ASN A 88 11.43 -3.56 16.54
C ASN A 88 11.33 -3.55 14.99
N SER A 89 10.13 -3.67 14.44
CA SER A 89 9.90 -3.50 13.00
C SER A 89 10.16 -2.07 12.56
N ARG A 90 10.81 -1.90 11.41
CA ARG A 90 10.97 -0.60 10.74
C ARG A 90 9.74 -0.23 9.91
N LEU A 91 9.10 -1.24 9.32
CA LEU A 91 7.89 -1.10 8.50
C LEU A 91 6.91 -2.20 8.88
N VAL A 92 5.67 -1.81 9.13
CA VAL A 92 4.55 -2.74 9.34
C VAL A 92 3.53 -2.53 8.24
N ILE A 93 3.28 -3.59 7.48
CA ILE A 93 2.33 -3.62 6.36
C ILE A 93 1.05 -4.27 6.86
N ILE A 94 -0.09 -3.57 6.73
CA ILE A 94 -1.37 -4.03 7.24
C ILE A 94 -2.26 -4.40 6.06
N THR A 95 -2.47 -5.70 5.88
CA THR A 95 -3.37 -6.27 4.87
C THR A 95 -4.58 -6.95 5.50
N ALA A 96 -4.59 -7.05 6.83
CA ALA A 96 -5.70 -7.62 7.59
C ALA A 96 -6.94 -6.74 7.50
N GLY A 97 -8.09 -7.36 7.32
CA GLY A 97 -9.37 -6.68 7.23
C GLY A 97 -10.49 -7.65 6.86
N ALA A 98 -11.73 -7.23 7.14
CA ALA A 98 -12.92 -7.96 6.75
C ALA A 98 -13.28 -7.65 5.29
N ARG A 99 -13.72 -8.68 4.55
CA ARG A 99 -14.34 -8.52 3.24
C ARG A 99 -15.82 -8.19 3.40
N GLN A 100 -16.38 -7.48 2.42
CA GLN A 100 -17.80 -7.19 2.38
C GLN A 100 -18.61 -8.49 2.33
N GLN A 101 -19.63 -8.55 3.17
CA GLN A 101 -20.60 -9.64 3.19
C GLN A 101 -21.80 -9.32 2.29
N GLU A 102 -22.49 -10.34 1.85
CA GLU A 102 -23.71 -10.15 1.07
C GLU A 102 -24.76 -9.37 1.86
N GLY A 103 -25.33 -8.33 1.25
CA GLY A 103 -26.29 -7.43 1.90
C GLY A 103 -25.72 -6.44 2.91
N GLU A 104 -24.41 -6.43 3.15
CA GLU A 104 -23.77 -5.51 4.09
C GLU A 104 -23.63 -4.10 3.48
N SER A 105 -24.02 -3.08 4.26
CA SER A 105 -23.82 -1.69 3.88
C SER A 105 -22.32 -1.33 3.90
N ARG A 106 -21.94 -0.37 3.05
CA ARG A 106 -20.56 0.14 2.99
C ARG A 106 -20.08 0.70 4.33
N LEU A 107 -20.97 1.37 5.07
CA LEU A 107 -20.65 1.94 6.37
C LEU A 107 -20.39 0.84 7.43
N ASN A 108 -21.19 -0.21 7.43
CA ASN A 108 -21.01 -1.35 8.35
C ASN A 108 -19.67 -2.06 8.10
N LEU A 109 -19.31 -2.28 6.83
CA LEU A 109 -18.00 -2.83 6.47
C LEU A 109 -16.86 -1.97 7.00
N VAL A 110 -16.96 -0.64 6.80
CA VAL A 110 -15.94 0.30 7.29
C VAL A 110 -15.84 0.22 8.81
N GLN A 111 -16.97 0.24 9.53
CA GLN A 111 -16.97 0.17 11.00
C GLN A 111 -16.40 -1.16 11.52
N ARG A 112 -16.67 -2.29 10.86
CA ARG A 112 -16.04 -3.58 11.20
C ARG A 112 -14.52 -3.50 11.08
N ASN A 113 -14.02 -2.91 10.01
CA ASN A 113 -12.58 -2.73 9.80
C ASN A 113 -11.98 -1.75 10.81
N VAL A 114 -12.68 -0.69 11.20
CA VAL A 114 -12.28 0.19 12.32
C VAL A 114 -12.10 -0.62 13.60
N ASN A 115 -13.03 -1.52 13.93
CA ASN A 115 -12.95 -2.36 15.12
C ASN A 115 -11.75 -3.33 15.08
N ILE A 116 -11.42 -3.86 13.89
CA ILE A 116 -10.21 -4.66 13.68
C ILE A 116 -8.96 -3.83 13.93
N PHE A 117 -8.91 -2.60 13.40
CA PHE A 117 -7.78 -1.68 13.57
C PHE A 117 -7.61 -1.21 15.02
N LYS A 118 -8.70 -1.08 15.80
CA LYS A 118 -8.66 -0.82 17.25
C LYS A 118 -7.89 -1.89 18.03
N PHE A 119 -7.86 -3.11 17.53
CA PHE A 119 -7.05 -4.19 18.10
C PHE A 119 -5.63 -4.21 17.54
N ILE A 120 -5.47 -4.12 16.22
CA ILE A 120 -4.19 -4.25 15.53
C ILE A 120 -3.22 -3.10 15.89
N ILE A 121 -3.68 -1.86 15.74
CA ILE A 121 -2.81 -0.68 15.82
C ILE A 121 -2.15 -0.51 17.19
N PRO A 122 -2.88 -0.58 18.34
CA PRO A 122 -2.24 -0.46 19.65
C PRO A 122 -1.19 -1.53 19.93
N ASN A 123 -1.42 -2.76 19.45
CA ASN A 123 -0.45 -3.84 19.59
C ASN A 123 0.82 -3.58 18.77
N ILE A 124 0.70 -3.07 17.54
CA ILE A 124 1.86 -2.67 16.73
C ILE A 124 2.64 -1.54 17.43
N VAL A 125 1.95 -0.50 17.88
CA VAL A 125 2.58 0.66 18.56
C VAL A 125 3.34 0.22 19.81
N LYS A 126 2.77 -0.69 20.59
CA LYS A 126 3.39 -1.23 21.79
C LYS A 126 4.74 -1.90 21.49
N HIS A 127 4.83 -2.69 20.43
CA HIS A 127 6.00 -3.49 20.12
C HIS A 127 6.97 -2.82 19.14
N SER A 128 6.49 -1.86 18.34
CA SER A 128 7.26 -1.16 17.30
C SER A 128 6.93 0.34 17.27
N PRO A 129 7.24 1.10 18.33
CA PRO A 129 6.81 2.51 18.48
C PRO A 129 7.42 3.46 17.45
N ASN A 130 8.49 3.06 16.78
CA ASN A 130 9.20 3.89 15.79
C ASN A 130 8.97 3.42 14.33
N CYS A 131 8.07 2.46 14.11
CA CYS A 131 7.82 1.93 12.77
C CYS A 131 7.07 2.93 11.88
N LYS A 132 7.06 2.66 10.59
CA LYS A 132 6.12 3.23 9.65
C LYS A 132 4.99 2.23 9.43
N LEU A 133 3.77 2.74 9.30
CA LEU A 133 2.60 1.94 8.97
C LEU A 133 2.29 2.10 7.48
N LEU A 134 2.20 0.99 6.77
CA LEU A 134 1.74 0.95 5.39
C LEU A 134 0.41 0.19 5.35
N VAL A 135 -0.66 0.94 5.20
CA VAL A 135 -2.03 0.43 5.16
C VAL A 135 -2.38 0.01 3.73
N VAL A 136 -2.80 -1.24 3.58
CA VAL A 136 -3.20 -1.85 2.30
C VAL A 136 -4.66 -2.29 2.31
N SER A 137 -5.20 -2.56 3.49
CA SER A 137 -6.60 -2.96 3.69
C SER A 137 -7.57 -1.89 3.19
N ASN A 138 -8.68 -2.33 2.58
CA ASN A 138 -9.71 -1.45 2.04
C ASN A 138 -10.89 -1.24 3.02
N PRO A 139 -11.48 -0.03 2.98
CA PRO A 139 -11.17 1.14 2.14
C PRO A 139 -9.93 1.90 2.63
N VAL A 140 -8.87 1.88 1.82
CA VAL A 140 -7.52 2.24 2.23
C VAL A 140 -7.38 3.66 2.78
N ASP A 141 -7.99 4.65 2.14
CA ASP A 141 -7.89 6.05 2.56
C ASP A 141 -8.52 6.27 3.95
N ILE A 142 -9.68 5.66 4.18
CA ILE A 142 -10.37 5.70 5.48
C ILE A 142 -9.56 4.96 6.54
N LEU A 143 -9.07 3.76 6.24
CA LEU A 143 -8.31 2.96 7.21
C LEU A 143 -6.93 3.57 7.51
N THR A 144 -6.34 4.31 6.58
CA THR A 144 -5.13 5.09 6.83
C THR A 144 -5.40 6.22 7.83
N TYR A 145 -6.51 6.95 7.66
CA TYR A 145 -6.96 7.93 8.65
C TYR A 145 -7.20 7.28 10.03
N VAL A 146 -7.88 6.13 10.07
CA VAL A 146 -8.14 5.38 11.31
C VAL A 146 -6.83 4.95 11.99
N ALA A 147 -5.89 4.40 11.21
CA ALA A 147 -4.57 4.00 11.72
C ALA A 147 -3.81 5.19 12.31
N TRP A 148 -3.85 6.36 11.65
CA TRP A 148 -3.26 7.59 12.16
C TRP A 148 -3.88 8.04 13.48
N LYS A 149 -5.23 8.06 13.57
CA LYS A 149 -5.94 8.47 14.79
C LYS A 149 -5.65 7.56 15.97
N ILE A 150 -5.62 6.24 15.76
CA ILE A 150 -5.43 5.26 16.83
C ILE A 150 -3.96 5.18 17.26
N SER A 151 -3.02 5.24 16.30
CA SER A 151 -1.59 5.09 16.60
C SER A 151 -0.99 6.29 17.34
N GLY A 152 -1.54 7.49 17.12
CA GLY A 152 -0.91 8.73 17.57
C GLY A 152 0.42 9.03 16.87
N PHE A 153 0.77 8.30 15.82
CA PHE A 153 2.01 8.52 15.07
C PHE A 153 1.98 9.84 14.29
N PRO A 154 3.14 10.43 14.03
CA PRO A 154 3.21 11.58 13.12
C PRO A 154 2.67 11.18 11.74
N LYS A 155 1.98 12.10 11.07
CA LYS A 155 1.29 11.85 9.80
C LYS A 155 2.18 11.29 8.68
N ASN A 156 3.47 11.62 8.71
CA ASN A 156 4.45 11.12 7.73
C ASN A 156 4.84 9.64 7.95
N HIS A 157 4.52 9.06 9.10
CA HIS A 157 4.74 7.64 9.40
C HIS A 157 3.56 6.75 9.05
N VAL A 158 2.39 7.32 8.73
CA VAL A 158 1.18 6.56 8.42
C VAL A 158 0.84 6.77 6.94
N ILE A 159 0.99 5.72 6.17
CA ILE A 159 1.00 5.72 4.70
C ILE A 159 -0.08 4.75 4.23
N GLY A 160 -0.94 5.19 3.33
CA GLY A 160 -1.84 4.29 2.62
C GLY A 160 -1.29 3.95 1.24
N SER A 161 -1.42 2.70 0.81
CA SER A 161 -0.99 2.27 -0.54
C SER A 161 -1.69 3.05 -1.66
N GLY A 162 -2.87 3.54 -1.39
CA GLY A 162 -3.61 4.51 -2.20
C GLY A 162 -3.73 4.14 -3.67
N CYS A 163 -3.42 5.10 -4.52
CA CYS A 163 -3.49 4.98 -5.98
C CYS A 163 -2.18 4.53 -6.63
N ASN A 164 -1.21 3.98 -5.87
CA ASN A 164 0.05 3.51 -6.45
C ASN A 164 -0.20 2.42 -7.51
N LEU A 165 -1.04 1.44 -7.18
CA LEU A 165 -1.41 0.39 -8.14
C LEU A 165 -2.33 0.92 -9.25
N ASP A 166 -3.24 1.83 -8.95
CA ASP A 166 -4.13 2.42 -9.98
C ASP A 166 -3.33 3.18 -11.03
N SER A 167 -2.31 3.95 -10.60
CA SER A 167 -1.40 4.63 -11.51
C SER A 167 -0.56 3.66 -12.34
N ALA A 168 -0.11 2.54 -11.76
CA ALA A 168 0.57 1.50 -12.50
C ALA A 168 -0.32 0.85 -13.57
N ARG A 169 -1.59 0.55 -13.24
CA ARG A 169 -2.60 0.06 -14.20
C ARG A 169 -2.85 1.08 -15.31
N PHE A 170 -2.95 2.35 -14.93
CA PHE A 170 -3.15 3.43 -15.88
C PHE A 170 -1.99 3.52 -16.89
N CYS A 171 -0.75 3.52 -16.43
CA CYS A 171 0.42 3.51 -17.29
C CYS A 171 0.52 2.24 -18.15
N TYR A 172 0.12 1.08 -17.60
CA TYR A 172 0.06 -0.17 -18.35
C TYR A 172 -0.94 -0.08 -19.52
N LEU A 173 -2.17 0.32 -19.25
CA LEU A 173 -3.22 0.43 -20.27
C LEU A 173 -2.91 1.52 -21.32
N MET A 174 -2.29 2.63 -20.89
CA MET A 174 -1.80 3.65 -21.82
C MET A 174 -0.71 3.07 -22.74
N GLY A 175 0.25 2.33 -22.16
CA GLY A 175 1.33 1.69 -22.91
C GLY A 175 0.83 0.68 -23.93
N GLU A 176 -0.10 -0.20 -23.55
CA GLU A 176 -0.74 -1.15 -24.45
C GLU A 176 -1.40 -0.44 -25.64
N ARG A 177 -2.13 0.62 -25.37
CA ARG A 177 -2.85 1.37 -26.40
C ARG A 177 -1.95 2.16 -27.34
N LEU A 178 -0.80 2.66 -26.83
CA LEU A 178 0.19 3.40 -27.59
C LEU A 178 1.26 2.51 -28.25
N GLY A 179 1.28 1.21 -27.92
CA GLY A 179 2.30 0.28 -28.40
C GLY A 179 3.71 0.56 -27.84
N VAL A 180 3.79 1.08 -26.59
CA VAL A 180 5.06 1.37 -25.91
C VAL A 180 5.12 0.68 -24.54
N HIS A 181 6.31 0.40 -24.06
CA HIS A 181 6.47 -0.21 -22.75
C HIS A 181 5.95 0.71 -21.64
N THR A 182 5.29 0.12 -20.63
CA THR A 182 4.65 0.86 -19.53
C THR A 182 5.58 1.82 -18.79
N LEU A 183 6.88 1.50 -18.67
CA LEU A 183 7.90 2.38 -18.07
C LEU A 183 8.12 3.68 -18.86
N SER A 184 7.71 3.73 -20.11
CA SER A 184 7.82 4.94 -20.96
C SER A 184 6.60 5.84 -20.87
N CYS A 185 5.53 5.38 -20.22
CA CYS A 185 4.31 6.15 -19.99
C CYS A 185 4.34 6.75 -18.58
N HIS A 186 4.06 8.04 -18.47
CA HIS A 186 4.00 8.76 -17.22
C HIS A 186 2.60 9.36 -17.05
N GLY A 187 1.98 9.09 -15.93
CA GLY A 187 0.64 9.59 -15.59
C GLY A 187 0.25 9.18 -14.18
N TRP A 188 -0.62 9.95 -13.56
CA TRP A 188 -1.07 9.75 -12.20
C TRP A 188 -2.57 9.52 -12.11
N ILE A 189 -2.95 8.58 -11.27
CA ILE A 189 -4.29 8.51 -10.69
C ILE A 189 -4.18 9.01 -9.25
N LEU A 190 -4.98 10.00 -8.89
CA LEU A 190 -4.96 10.66 -7.58
C LEU A 190 -6.32 10.56 -6.87
N GLY A 191 -6.41 11.14 -5.68
CA GLY A 191 -7.63 11.20 -4.91
C GLY A 191 -7.93 9.92 -4.13
N LYS A 192 -9.22 9.62 -3.96
CA LYS A 192 -9.68 8.42 -3.28
C LYS A 192 -9.46 7.19 -4.17
N HIS A 193 -8.85 6.13 -3.62
CA HIS A 193 -8.71 4.86 -4.32
C HIS A 193 -10.07 4.27 -4.76
N GLY A 194 -10.14 3.76 -5.98
CA GLY A 194 -11.31 3.12 -6.57
C GLY A 194 -12.16 4.04 -7.42
N ASP A 195 -13.48 3.90 -7.35
CA ASP A 195 -14.47 4.46 -8.29
C ASP A 195 -14.41 5.99 -8.46
N SER A 196 -13.99 6.72 -7.44
CA SER A 196 -13.89 8.19 -7.47
C SER A 196 -12.45 8.69 -7.52
N SER A 197 -11.55 7.89 -8.04
CA SER A 197 -10.17 8.28 -8.32
C SER A 197 -10.11 9.24 -9.51
N VAL A 198 -9.05 10.06 -9.54
CA VAL A 198 -8.92 11.18 -10.47
C VAL A 198 -7.74 10.94 -11.41
N PRO A 199 -7.96 10.64 -12.68
CA PRO A 199 -6.90 10.57 -13.68
C PRO A 199 -6.40 11.98 -14.01
N VAL A 200 -5.10 12.22 -13.89
CA VAL A 200 -4.50 13.52 -14.21
C VAL A 200 -4.09 13.53 -15.68
N TRP A 201 -5.07 13.71 -16.55
CA TRP A 201 -4.88 13.74 -18.00
C TRP A 201 -3.92 14.85 -18.46
N SER A 202 -3.94 15.98 -17.74
CA SER A 202 -3.04 17.11 -18.02
C SER A 202 -1.57 16.78 -17.86
N GLY A 203 -1.24 15.79 -17.02
CA GLY A 203 0.12 15.36 -16.72
C GLY A 203 0.61 14.15 -17.52
N VAL A 204 -0.25 13.53 -18.36
CA VAL A 204 0.12 12.32 -19.09
C VAL A 204 1.14 12.65 -20.18
N ASN A 205 2.26 11.92 -20.18
CA ASN A 205 3.29 12.12 -21.18
C ASN A 205 4.05 10.82 -21.50
N VAL A 206 4.68 10.81 -22.67
CA VAL A 206 5.63 9.79 -23.11
C VAL A 206 6.90 10.52 -23.55
N ALA A 207 8.05 10.19 -22.99
CA ALA A 207 9.32 10.85 -23.24
C ALA A 207 9.27 12.38 -23.07
N GLY A 208 8.47 12.88 -22.13
CA GLY A 208 8.28 14.32 -21.91
C GLY A 208 7.29 15.00 -22.88
N VAL A 209 6.79 14.28 -23.88
CA VAL A 209 5.77 14.82 -24.81
C VAL A 209 4.40 14.72 -24.15
N SER A 210 3.79 15.88 -23.86
CA SER A 210 2.44 15.95 -23.30
C SER A 210 1.39 15.44 -24.28
N LEU A 211 0.67 14.40 -23.91
CA LEU A 211 -0.39 13.87 -24.77
C LEU A 211 -1.59 14.83 -24.84
N LYS A 212 -1.85 15.59 -23.78
CA LYS A 212 -2.91 16.63 -23.76
C LYS A 212 -2.62 17.76 -24.73
N ASN A 213 -1.33 18.13 -24.92
CA ASN A 213 -0.96 19.15 -25.91
C ASN A 213 -1.10 18.64 -27.34
N LEU A 214 -0.86 17.36 -27.60
CA LEU A 214 -1.07 16.74 -28.91
C LEU A 214 -2.54 16.52 -29.23
N HIS A 215 -3.31 16.15 -28.21
CA HIS A 215 -4.73 15.81 -28.32
C HIS A 215 -5.51 16.55 -27.20
N PRO A 216 -5.91 17.82 -27.45
CA PRO A 216 -6.55 18.67 -26.43
C PRO A 216 -7.81 18.08 -25.78
N GLU A 217 -8.51 17.21 -26.50
CA GLU A 217 -9.74 16.54 -26.00
C GLU A 217 -9.44 15.29 -25.18
N LEU A 218 -8.16 14.91 -25.00
CA LEU A 218 -7.74 13.73 -24.23
C LEU A 218 -8.47 13.62 -22.90
N GLY A 219 -9.15 12.50 -22.67
CA GLY A 219 -9.84 12.20 -21.42
C GLY A 219 -11.17 12.94 -21.23
N THR A 220 -11.64 13.72 -22.21
CA THR A 220 -12.97 14.37 -22.18
C THR A 220 -14.04 13.52 -22.87
N ASP A 221 -15.31 13.92 -22.74
CA ASP A 221 -16.43 13.26 -23.44
C ASP A 221 -16.45 13.58 -24.95
N ALA A 222 -15.78 14.63 -25.40
CA ALA A 222 -15.66 15.02 -26.81
C ALA A 222 -14.58 14.21 -27.55
N ASP A 223 -13.74 13.47 -26.82
CA ASP A 223 -12.63 12.69 -27.34
C ASP A 223 -13.12 11.51 -28.20
N LYS A 224 -12.95 11.61 -29.51
CA LYS A 224 -13.37 10.58 -30.48
C LYS A 224 -12.59 9.27 -30.33
N GLU A 225 -11.36 9.33 -29.80
CA GLU A 225 -10.56 8.17 -29.51
C GLU A 225 -10.94 7.49 -28.18
N GLN A 226 -11.80 8.12 -27.38
CA GLN A 226 -12.32 7.57 -26.12
C GLN A 226 -11.21 7.18 -25.10
N TRP A 227 -10.18 8.00 -24.94
CA TRP A 227 -9.14 7.78 -23.96
C TRP A 227 -9.67 7.70 -22.51
N LYS A 228 -10.79 8.39 -22.24
CA LYS A 228 -11.49 8.30 -20.94
C LYS A 228 -11.82 6.85 -20.54
N ALA A 229 -12.02 5.96 -21.50
CA ALA A 229 -12.27 4.54 -21.26
C ALA A 229 -11.08 3.85 -20.59
N VAL A 230 -9.85 4.33 -20.76
CA VAL A 230 -8.67 3.81 -20.06
C VAL A 230 -8.81 3.94 -18.54
N HIS A 231 -9.28 5.10 -18.04
CA HIS A 231 -9.53 5.26 -16.61
C HIS A 231 -10.65 4.33 -16.13
N LYS A 232 -11.72 4.20 -16.90
CA LYS A 232 -12.78 3.23 -16.58
C LYS A 232 -12.23 1.81 -16.47
N GLN A 233 -11.35 1.39 -17.38
CA GLN A 233 -10.68 0.09 -17.32
C GLN A 233 -9.80 -0.07 -16.07
N VAL A 234 -9.12 1.00 -15.62
CA VAL A 234 -8.36 0.96 -14.33
C VAL A 234 -9.27 0.59 -13.18
N VAL A 235 -10.45 1.23 -13.08
CA VAL A 235 -11.43 0.97 -12.02
C VAL A 235 -12.02 -0.43 -12.16
N ASP A 236 -12.49 -0.79 -13.34
CA ASP A 236 -13.20 -2.05 -13.61
C ASP A 236 -12.27 -3.26 -13.47
N SER A 237 -10.98 -3.12 -13.79
CA SER A 237 -10.01 -4.24 -13.76
C SER A 237 -9.88 -4.91 -12.39
N ALA A 238 -10.06 -4.16 -11.30
CA ALA A 238 -10.05 -4.72 -9.95
C ALA A 238 -11.25 -5.67 -9.74
N TYR A 239 -12.42 -5.28 -10.19
CA TYR A 239 -13.65 -6.09 -10.13
C TYR A 239 -13.58 -7.30 -11.05
N GLU A 240 -13.00 -7.11 -12.25
CA GLU A 240 -12.82 -8.21 -13.20
C GLU A 240 -11.87 -9.28 -12.67
N VAL A 241 -10.74 -8.91 -12.08
CA VAL A 241 -9.83 -9.86 -11.43
C VAL A 241 -10.54 -10.63 -10.30
N ILE A 242 -11.36 -9.96 -9.50
CA ILE A 242 -12.16 -10.64 -8.45
C ILE A 242 -13.15 -11.60 -9.06
N LYS A 243 -13.84 -11.22 -10.14
CA LYS A 243 -14.81 -12.07 -10.84
C LYS A 243 -14.17 -13.31 -11.44
N LEU A 244 -13.00 -13.18 -12.04
CA LEU A 244 -12.32 -14.26 -12.77
C LEU A 244 -11.48 -15.16 -11.87
N LYS A 245 -10.81 -14.59 -10.87
CA LYS A 245 -9.85 -15.30 -10.00
C LYS A 245 -10.36 -15.51 -8.58
N GLY A 246 -11.36 -14.75 -8.13
CA GLY A 246 -11.91 -14.77 -6.77
C GLY A 246 -11.27 -13.73 -5.83
N TYR A 247 -10.06 -13.29 -6.08
CA TYR A 247 -9.32 -12.30 -5.27
C TYR A 247 -8.15 -11.69 -6.04
N PRO A 248 -7.77 -10.44 -5.78
CA PRO A 248 -6.52 -9.85 -6.25
C PRO A 248 -5.38 -10.19 -5.29
N SER A 249 -4.15 -10.31 -5.79
CA SER A 249 -2.97 -10.57 -4.94
C SER A 249 -1.66 -10.05 -5.54
N TRP A 250 -1.23 -10.58 -6.69
CA TRP A 250 0.13 -10.41 -7.20
C TRP A 250 0.51 -8.95 -7.44
N SER A 251 -0.30 -8.20 -8.18
CA SER A 251 -0.02 -6.80 -8.48
C SER A 251 -0.01 -5.92 -7.23
N ILE A 252 -0.86 -6.23 -6.24
CA ILE A 252 -0.85 -5.55 -4.94
C ILE A 252 0.46 -5.82 -4.20
N GLY A 253 0.89 -7.09 -4.15
CA GLY A 253 2.16 -7.46 -3.52
C GLY A 253 3.36 -6.75 -4.15
N LEU A 254 3.41 -6.68 -5.48
CA LEU A 254 4.46 -5.97 -6.20
C LEU A 254 4.42 -4.45 -5.93
N SER A 255 3.23 -3.84 -5.93
CA SER A 255 3.06 -2.42 -5.60
C SER A 255 3.50 -2.10 -4.17
N VAL A 256 3.13 -2.94 -3.21
CA VAL A 256 3.54 -2.79 -1.80
C VAL A 256 5.04 -2.95 -1.64
N ALA A 257 5.64 -3.94 -2.30
CA ALA A 257 7.10 -4.13 -2.27
C ALA A 257 7.86 -2.96 -2.91
N ASP A 258 7.29 -2.29 -3.92
CA ASP A 258 7.85 -1.09 -4.53
C ASP A 258 7.84 0.10 -3.55
N LEU A 259 6.76 0.30 -2.80
CA LEU A 259 6.67 1.28 -1.72
C LEU A 259 7.65 0.95 -0.58
N ALA A 260 7.67 -0.30 -0.15
CA ALA A 260 8.59 -0.78 0.88
C ALA A 260 10.05 -0.56 0.50
N GLU A 261 10.42 -0.81 -0.74
CA GLU A 261 11.78 -0.56 -1.25
C GLU A 261 12.18 0.91 -1.12
N SER A 262 11.29 1.83 -1.44
CA SER A 262 11.54 3.27 -1.28
C SER A 262 11.78 3.67 0.16
N ILE A 263 11.08 3.05 1.12
CA ILE A 263 11.25 3.28 2.56
C ILE A 263 12.55 2.65 3.06
N MET A 264 12.74 1.36 2.80
CA MET A 264 13.83 0.59 3.39
C MET A 264 15.21 1.01 2.86
N LYS A 265 15.29 1.36 1.58
CA LYS A 265 16.53 1.80 0.91
C LYS A 265 16.66 3.33 0.82
N ASN A 266 15.73 4.10 1.39
CA ASN A 266 15.69 5.57 1.34
C ASN A 266 15.79 6.13 -0.11
N LEU A 267 15.04 5.58 -1.05
CA LEU A 267 15.19 5.92 -2.47
C LEU A 267 14.60 7.30 -2.81
N ARG A 268 13.77 7.87 -1.96
CA ARG A 268 13.12 9.18 -2.17
C ARG A 268 12.37 9.28 -3.52
N ARG A 269 11.80 8.16 -3.96
CA ARG A 269 10.96 8.11 -5.16
C ARG A 269 9.60 8.77 -4.90
N VAL A 270 9.00 9.28 -5.96
CA VAL A 270 7.65 9.85 -5.92
C VAL A 270 6.63 8.73 -6.15
N HIS A 271 5.65 8.64 -5.25
CA HIS A 271 4.56 7.66 -5.32
C HIS A 271 3.21 8.33 -5.08
N PRO A 272 2.14 7.95 -5.83
CA PRO A 272 0.78 8.44 -5.62
C PRO A 272 0.11 7.65 -4.49
N ILE A 273 0.42 8.02 -3.26
CA ILE A 273 0.04 7.31 -2.04
C ILE A 273 -0.84 8.17 -1.14
N SER A 274 -1.64 7.50 -0.31
CA SER A 274 -2.58 8.15 0.59
C SER A 274 -1.87 8.78 1.79
N THR A 275 -2.04 10.07 1.94
CA THR A 275 -1.46 10.90 3.02
C THR A 275 -2.45 11.97 3.48
N MET A 276 -2.17 12.58 4.63
CA MET A 276 -2.91 13.72 5.16
C MET A 276 -2.69 14.95 4.26
N ILE A 277 -3.76 15.43 3.62
CA ILE A 277 -3.68 16.54 2.65
C ILE A 277 -4.31 17.85 3.13
N LYS A 278 -4.70 17.94 4.38
CA LYS A 278 -5.23 19.18 4.95
C LYS A 278 -4.31 20.38 4.63
N GLY A 279 -4.89 21.43 4.09
CA GLY A 279 -4.17 22.65 3.69
C GLY A 279 -3.67 22.63 2.25
N LEU A 280 -3.81 21.52 1.52
CA LEU A 280 -3.48 21.40 0.09
C LEU A 280 -4.75 21.40 -0.75
N TYR A 281 -4.67 21.92 -1.98
CA TYR A 281 -5.78 21.96 -2.97
C TYR A 281 -7.10 22.53 -2.40
N GLY A 282 -7.00 23.43 -1.42
CA GLY A 282 -8.16 24.05 -0.76
C GLY A 282 -8.96 23.13 0.17
N ILE A 283 -8.44 21.95 0.51
CA ILE A 283 -9.06 20.99 1.43
C ILE A 283 -8.72 21.39 2.87
N LYS A 284 -9.74 21.54 3.72
CA LYS A 284 -9.61 22.03 5.10
C LYS A 284 -9.72 20.91 6.14
N GLU A 285 -10.29 19.81 5.78
CA GLU A 285 -10.59 18.67 6.63
C GLU A 285 -9.38 17.74 6.79
N ASP A 286 -9.36 16.98 7.90
CA ASP A 286 -8.37 15.93 8.15
C ASP A 286 -8.70 14.70 7.28
N VAL A 287 -8.32 14.73 6.02
CA VAL A 287 -8.58 13.67 5.04
C VAL A 287 -7.27 13.08 4.54
N PHE A 288 -7.23 11.77 4.44
CA PHE A 288 -6.19 11.03 3.75
C PHE A 288 -6.66 10.66 2.35
N LEU A 289 -5.92 11.04 1.34
CA LEU A 289 -6.11 10.62 -0.04
C LEU A 289 -4.80 10.66 -0.82
N SER A 290 -4.81 10.07 -2.01
CA SER A 290 -3.58 9.90 -2.80
C SER A 290 -3.20 11.17 -3.55
N VAL A 291 -1.95 11.59 -3.30
CA VAL A 291 -1.22 12.62 -4.05
C VAL A 291 0.21 12.16 -4.24
N PRO A 292 0.97 12.71 -5.21
CA PRO A 292 2.37 12.35 -5.39
C PRO A 292 3.22 12.78 -4.19
N CYS A 293 3.80 11.79 -3.50
CA CYS A 293 4.59 11.98 -2.29
C CYS A 293 6.01 11.47 -2.47
N ILE A 294 6.99 12.18 -1.92
CA ILE A 294 8.37 11.69 -1.80
C ILE A 294 8.44 10.74 -0.62
N LEU A 295 8.78 9.49 -0.89
CA LEU A 295 8.81 8.40 0.08
C LEU A 295 10.23 7.91 0.34
N GLY A 296 10.64 7.91 1.59
CA GLY A 296 11.96 7.48 2.02
C GLY A 296 11.97 6.87 3.43
N GLN A 297 13.16 6.74 4.03
CA GLN A 297 13.34 6.04 5.31
C GLN A 297 12.55 6.62 6.48
N ASN A 298 12.19 7.90 6.42
CA ASN A 298 11.39 8.58 7.44
C ASN A 298 9.89 8.62 7.11
N GLY A 299 9.45 7.82 6.13
CA GLY A 299 8.10 7.85 5.60
C GLY A 299 7.95 8.92 4.52
N ILE A 300 6.83 9.63 4.52
CA ILE A 300 6.55 10.70 3.55
C ILE A 300 7.27 11.97 4.00
N SER A 301 8.26 12.42 3.22
CA SER A 301 8.97 13.68 3.54
C SER A 301 8.28 14.91 2.94
N ASP A 302 7.71 14.78 1.74
CA ASP A 302 7.16 15.91 1.01
C ASP A 302 6.00 15.46 0.11
N VAL A 303 5.12 16.41 -0.23
CA VAL A 303 4.11 16.26 -1.26
C VAL A 303 4.52 17.10 -2.47
N VAL A 304 4.54 16.47 -3.64
CA VAL A 304 4.78 17.19 -4.90
C VAL A 304 3.49 17.89 -5.31
N LYS A 305 3.53 19.20 -5.37
CA LYS A 305 2.39 20.01 -5.83
C LYS A 305 2.28 19.91 -7.35
N VAL A 306 1.38 19.07 -7.81
CA VAL A 306 1.07 18.98 -9.25
C VAL A 306 0.12 20.10 -9.66
N THR A 307 0.32 20.64 -10.86
CA THR A 307 -0.63 21.57 -11.45
C THR A 307 -1.79 20.77 -12.02
N LEU A 308 -2.97 20.97 -11.46
CA LEU A 308 -4.22 20.36 -11.92
C LEU A 308 -5.02 21.35 -12.73
N THR A 309 -5.79 20.88 -13.69
CA THR A 309 -6.85 21.69 -14.31
C THR A 309 -7.96 21.95 -13.32
N HIS A 310 -8.82 22.95 -13.59
CA HIS A 310 -9.97 23.26 -12.72
C HIS A 310 -10.89 22.05 -12.51
N GLU A 311 -11.06 21.23 -13.57
CA GLU A 311 -11.89 20.02 -13.53
C GLU A 311 -11.24 18.93 -12.67
N GLU A 312 -9.93 18.69 -12.84
CA GLU A 312 -9.17 17.72 -12.03
C GLU A 312 -9.16 18.13 -10.54
N GLU A 313 -8.98 19.43 -10.26
CA GLU A 313 -9.04 19.95 -8.88
C GLU A 313 -10.44 19.82 -8.28
N ALA A 314 -11.49 20.09 -9.04
CA ALA A 314 -12.88 19.90 -8.60
C ALA A 314 -13.17 18.41 -8.29
N CYS A 315 -12.69 17.49 -9.13
CA CYS A 315 -12.80 16.06 -8.88
C CYS A 315 -12.04 15.63 -7.61
N LEU A 316 -10.85 16.19 -7.37
CA LEU A 316 -10.06 15.91 -6.18
C LEU A 316 -10.77 16.40 -4.90
N LYS A 317 -11.36 17.59 -4.93
CA LYS A 317 -12.17 18.12 -3.82
C LYS A 317 -13.40 17.23 -3.55
N LYS A 318 -14.11 16.82 -4.57
CA LYS A 318 -15.25 15.88 -4.44
C LYS A 318 -14.82 14.55 -3.83
N SER A 319 -13.64 14.07 -4.19
CA SER A 319 -13.04 12.87 -3.61
C SER A 319 -12.81 13.04 -2.09
N ALA A 320 -12.29 14.21 -1.68
CA ALA A 320 -12.08 14.56 -0.28
C ALA A 320 -13.40 14.68 0.50
N ASP A 321 -14.40 15.36 -0.07
CA ASP A 321 -15.73 15.51 0.53
C ASP A 321 -16.40 14.16 0.78
N THR A 322 -16.26 13.23 -0.16
CA THR A 322 -16.77 11.86 -0.03
C THR A 322 -16.13 11.13 1.15
N LEU A 323 -14.80 11.23 1.29
CA LEU A 323 -14.06 10.63 2.40
C LEU A 323 -14.44 11.25 3.73
N TRP A 324 -14.50 12.58 3.79
CA TRP A 324 -14.91 13.30 4.98
C TRP A 324 -16.33 12.95 5.43
N GLY A 325 -17.27 12.82 4.47
CA GLY A 325 -18.62 12.37 4.75
C GLY A 325 -18.67 11.04 5.50
N ILE A 326 -17.85 10.07 5.09
CA ILE A 326 -17.76 8.76 5.76
C ILE A 326 -17.03 8.89 7.11
N GLN A 327 -15.92 9.62 7.18
CA GLN A 327 -15.11 9.77 8.39
C GLN A 327 -15.90 10.36 9.56
N LYS A 328 -16.83 11.29 9.31
CA LYS A 328 -17.69 11.90 10.36
C LYS A 328 -18.60 10.90 11.06
N GLU A 329 -18.94 9.81 10.40
CA GLU A 329 -19.87 8.80 10.91
C GLU A 329 -19.15 7.67 11.68
N LEU A 330 -17.81 7.66 11.66
CA LEU A 330 -17.01 6.62 12.32
C LEU A 330 -17.03 6.78 13.84
N GLN A 331 -17.15 5.65 14.53
CA GLN A 331 -17.07 5.54 15.99
C GLN A 331 -15.70 4.95 16.38
N PHE A 332 -14.92 5.76 17.10
CA PHE A 332 -13.59 5.41 17.61
C PHE A 332 -13.69 4.89 19.05
#